data_65eb0be63d2935b90b3a438c011facd6
#
_entry.id   65eb0be63d2935b90b3a438c011facd6
#
_cell.length_a   1.000
_cell.length_b   1.000
_cell.length_c   1.000
_cell.angle_alpha   90.00
_cell.angle_beta   90.00
_cell.angle_gamma   90.00
#
_symmetry.space_group_name_H-M   'P 1'
#
loop_
_entity.id
_entity.type
_entity.pdbx_description
1 polymer ?
#
loop_
_entity_poly.entity_id
_entity_poly.type
_entity_poly.pdbx_seq_one_letter_code
_entity_poly.pdbx_strand_id
1 'polypeptide(L)'
;MEPLSEDPIMAELIEAHGELTIEPADDMFRHMAISIINQQLSTASARAIRKRVFDHVEVTPGGVLAADPAELHKLGLSESKVDYLKNVADAHETRGYSVAYFKGMTDEEVIGELTEIRGVGTWTAKMALIFCLGREDVFPVEDLGIRRGMETAYGITDRDDMVEKAEEWVPYRSYASRYLWRVVD
;
A
#
# COMPACT_ATOMS: atom_id res chain seq x y z
N MET A 1 -2.00 -0.52 22.16
CA MET A 1 -2.92 -1.07 21.11
C MET A 1 -3.97 -1.97 21.77
N GLU A 2 -4.65 -1.42 22.78
CA GLU A 2 -5.58 -2.18 23.64
C GLU A 2 -6.67 -2.96 22.85
N PRO A 3 -7.34 -2.37 21.83
CA PRO A 3 -8.35 -3.11 21.07
C PRO A 3 -7.83 -4.35 20.34
N LEU A 4 -6.59 -4.32 19.83
CA LEU A 4 -6.01 -5.51 19.18
C LEU A 4 -5.67 -6.62 20.17
N SER A 5 -5.28 -6.26 21.39
CA SER A 5 -4.93 -7.24 22.43
C SER A 5 -6.18 -7.89 23.05
N GLU A 6 -7.35 -7.30 22.90
CA GLU A 6 -8.63 -7.87 23.35
C GLU A 6 -9.18 -8.90 22.36
N ASP A 7 -8.77 -8.83 21.08
CA ASP A 7 -9.09 -9.85 20.09
C ASP A 7 -8.12 -11.05 20.25
N PRO A 8 -8.61 -12.25 20.59
CA PRO A 8 -7.73 -13.39 20.88
C PRO A 8 -6.81 -13.77 19.72
N ILE A 9 -7.29 -13.66 18.47
CA ILE A 9 -6.52 -14.02 17.28
C ILE A 9 -5.43 -12.94 17.02
N MET A 10 -5.78 -11.66 17.15
CA MET A 10 -4.79 -10.60 17.04
C MET A 10 -3.74 -10.68 18.16
N ALA A 11 -4.15 -11.02 19.38
CA ALA A 11 -3.21 -11.21 20.49
C ALA A 11 -2.19 -12.32 20.20
N GLU A 12 -2.63 -13.47 19.65
CA GLU A 12 -1.74 -14.54 19.20
C GLU A 12 -0.78 -14.09 18.09
N LEU A 13 -1.27 -13.30 17.13
CA LEU A 13 -0.44 -12.76 16.04
C LEU A 13 0.60 -11.75 16.55
N ILE A 14 0.22 -10.92 17.52
CA ILE A 14 1.15 -9.99 18.17
C ILE A 14 2.24 -10.78 18.92
N GLU A 15 1.87 -11.81 19.67
CA GLU A 15 2.83 -12.66 20.38
C GLU A 15 3.79 -13.35 19.40
N ALA A 16 3.27 -13.89 18.29
CA ALA A 16 4.05 -14.63 17.30
C ALA A 16 5.01 -13.74 16.48
N HIS A 17 4.62 -12.52 16.16
CA HIS A 17 5.34 -11.64 15.24
C HIS A 17 5.99 -10.41 15.90
N GLY A 18 5.75 -10.21 17.20
CA GLY A 18 6.21 -9.04 17.94
C GLY A 18 5.44 -7.77 17.60
N GLU A 19 5.75 -6.70 18.31
CA GLU A 19 5.14 -5.39 18.07
C GLU A 19 5.59 -4.79 16.73
N LEU A 20 4.65 -4.19 16.02
CA LEU A 20 4.88 -3.49 14.78
C LEU A 20 4.84 -1.99 15.00
N THR A 21 5.62 -1.26 14.21
CA THR A 21 5.55 0.21 14.15
C THR A 21 4.99 0.64 12.80
N ILE A 22 4.18 1.68 12.80
CA ILE A 22 3.69 2.34 11.59
C ILE A 22 4.18 3.77 11.66
N GLU A 23 5.04 4.13 10.71
CA GLU A 23 5.67 5.45 10.65
C GLU A 23 5.56 5.99 9.22
N PRO A 24 5.51 7.31 9.04
CA PRO A 24 5.60 7.91 7.71
C PRO A 24 6.88 7.52 7.00
N ALA A 25 6.79 7.31 5.69
CA ALA A 25 7.95 6.99 4.87
C ALA A 25 8.87 8.19 4.66
N ASP A 26 10.18 7.96 4.60
CA ASP A 26 11.16 8.97 4.19
C ASP A 26 11.01 9.36 2.72
N ASP A 27 10.56 8.42 1.87
CA ASP A 27 10.39 8.61 0.42
C ASP A 27 9.01 8.11 -0.03
N MET A 28 8.05 9.03 -0.07
CA MET A 28 6.67 8.75 -0.48
C MET A 28 6.59 8.26 -1.94
N PHE A 29 7.35 8.89 -2.86
CA PHE A 29 7.31 8.51 -4.27
C PHE A 29 7.75 7.06 -4.48
N ARG A 30 8.85 6.68 -3.83
CA ARG A 30 9.37 5.30 -3.90
C ARG A 30 8.34 4.27 -3.43
N HIS A 31 7.61 4.54 -2.35
CA HIS A 31 6.55 3.66 -1.87
C HIS A 31 5.36 3.59 -2.82
N MET A 32 4.96 4.71 -3.42
CA MET A 32 3.91 4.71 -4.45
C MET A 32 4.34 3.95 -5.70
N ALA A 33 5.60 4.11 -6.15
CA ALA A 33 6.15 3.34 -7.25
C ALA A 33 6.13 1.83 -6.97
N ILE A 34 6.48 1.41 -5.75
CA ILE A 34 6.34 0.01 -5.30
C ILE A 34 4.90 -0.46 -5.42
N SER A 35 3.93 0.32 -4.97
CA SER A 35 2.51 -0.04 -5.02
C SER A 35 2.03 -0.22 -6.48
N ILE A 36 2.40 0.68 -7.40
CA ILE A 36 2.09 0.56 -8.82
C ILE A 36 2.71 -0.71 -9.42
N ILE A 37 3.98 -0.99 -9.13
CA ILE A 37 4.64 -2.21 -9.63
C ILE A 37 3.95 -3.47 -9.11
N ASN A 38 3.52 -3.46 -7.86
CA ASN A 38 2.90 -4.62 -7.21
C ASN A 38 1.47 -4.94 -7.70
N GLN A 39 0.76 -3.97 -8.29
CA GLN A 39 -0.62 -4.17 -8.76
C GLN A 39 -0.76 -5.46 -9.59
N GLN A 40 -1.76 -6.29 -9.25
CA GLN A 40 -2.15 -7.50 -10.01
C GLN A 40 -1.02 -8.52 -10.25
N LEU A 41 -0.02 -8.56 -9.38
CA LEU A 41 1.08 -9.52 -9.45
C LEU A 41 1.16 -10.37 -8.18
N SER A 42 1.72 -11.57 -8.33
CA SER A 42 2.16 -12.33 -7.16
C SER A 42 3.36 -11.64 -6.49
N THR A 43 3.53 -11.85 -5.18
CA THR A 43 4.64 -11.28 -4.40
C THR A 43 6.00 -11.57 -5.04
N ALA A 44 6.21 -12.79 -5.53
CA ALA A 44 7.46 -13.20 -6.18
C ALA A 44 7.70 -12.43 -7.50
N SER A 45 6.68 -12.33 -8.36
CA SER A 45 6.78 -11.60 -9.63
C SER A 45 7.02 -10.11 -9.41
N ALA A 46 6.26 -9.51 -8.48
CA ALA A 46 6.40 -8.11 -8.11
C ALA A 46 7.82 -7.80 -7.58
N ARG A 47 8.34 -8.65 -6.71
CA ARG A 47 9.70 -8.52 -6.16
C ARG A 47 10.77 -8.57 -7.26
N ALA A 48 10.64 -9.50 -8.22
CA ALA A 48 11.60 -9.64 -9.31
C ALA A 48 11.58 -8.44 -10.25
N ILE A 49 10.40 -7.92 -10.62
CA ILE A 49 10.26 -6.74 -11.48
C ILE A 49 10.79 -5.50 -10.74
N ARG A 50 10.37 -5.30 -9.49
CA ARG A 50 10.83 -4.17 -8.67
C ARG A 50 12.35 -4.13 -8.57
N LYS A 51 12.99 -5.29 -8.32
CA LYS A 51 14.45 -5.36 -8.27
C LYS A 51 15.08 -4.88 -9.57
N ARG A 52 14.60 -5.37 -10.73
CA ARG A 52 15.14 -4.94 -12.03
C ARG A 52 14.94 -3.45 -12.27
N VAL A 53 13.75 -2.91 -11.97
CA VAL A 53 13.48 -1.47 -12.14
C VAL A 53 14.40 -0.65 -11.26
N PHE A 54 14.55 -1.00 -9.99
CA PHE A 54 15.36 -0.24 -9.03
C PHE A 54 16.88 -0.34 -9.26
N ASP A 55 17.32 -1.42 -9.92
CA ASP A 55 18.72 -1.58 -10.30
C ASP A 55 19.10 -0.76 -11.56
N HIS A 56 18.12 -0.35 -12.39
CA HIS A 56 18.37 0.27 -13.70
C HIS A 56 17.80 1.68 -13.85
N VAL A 57 16.86 2.07 -13.00
CA VAL A 57 16.21 3.39 -13.05
C VAL A 57 16.39 4.07 -11.69
N GLU A 58 16.76 5.33 -11.70
CA GLU A 58 16.69 6.16 -10.52
C GLU A 58 15.22 6.34 -10.13
N VAL A 59 14.80 5.75 -8.99
CA VAL A 59 13.40 5.75 -8.56
C VAL A 59 13.11 7.05 -7.82
N THR A 60 13.20 8.14 -8.57
CA THR A 60 12.76 9.49 -8.25
C THR A 60 11.73 9.93 -9.29
N PRO A 61 10.87 10.93 -9.02
CA PRO A 61 9.92 11.43 -10.02
C PRO A 61 10.65 11.81 -11.33
N GLY A 62 11.71 12.61 -11.24
CA GLY A 62 12.51 13.03 -12.40
C GLY A 62 13.15 11.86 -13.14
N GLY A 63 13.72 10.88 -12.42
CA GLY A 63 14.34 9.69 -13.01
C GLY A 63 13.33 8.82 -13.76
N VAL A 64 12.15 8.63 -13.21
CA VAL A 64 11.06 7.87 -13.86
C VAL A 64 10.53 8.62 -15.10
N LEU A 65 10.37 9.94 -15.04
CA LEU A 65 9.92 10.74 -16.18
C LEU A 65 10.94 10.70 -17.32
N ALA A 66 12.23 10.72 -17.01
CA ALA A 66 13.32 10.65 -17.99
C ALA A 66 13.51 9.25 -18.59
N ALA A 67 13.08 8.19 -17.91
CA ALA A 67 13.27 6.83 -18.38
C ALA A 67 12.50 6.55 -19.68
N ASP A 68 13.17 5.86 -20.62
CA ASP A 68 12.53 5.42 -21.88
C ASP A 68 11.46 4.36 -21.56
N PRO A 69 10.20 4.54 -22.03
CA PRO A 69 9.15 3.53 -21.91
C PRO A 69 9.58 2.15 -22.38
N ALA A 70 10.32 2.05 -23.50
CA ALA A 70 10.78 0.77 -24.03
C ALA A 70 11.77 0.06 -23.07
N GLU A 71 12.60 0.80 -22.37
CA GLU A 71 13.48 0.24 -21.33
C GLU A 71 12.67 -0.24 -20.13
N LEU A 72 11.70 0.53 -19.67
CA LEU A 72 10.82 0.13 -18.57
C LEU A 72 10.04 -1.18 -18.90
N HIS A 73 9.62 -1.34 -20.17
CA HIS A 73 9.00 -2.59 -20.66
C HIS A 73 9.98 -3.77 -20.61
N LYS A 74 11.23 -3.59 -21.03
CA LYS A 74 12.26 -4.64 -20.97
C LYS A 74 12.53 -5.10 -19.53
N LEU A 75 12.35 -4.21 -18.54
CA LEU A 75 12.47 -4.55 -17.12
C LEU A 75 11.26 -5.34 -16.58
N GLY A 76 10.19 -5.47 -17.37
CA GLY A 76 9.02 -6.30 -17.08
C GLY A 76 7.75 -5.54 -16.67
N LEU A 77 7.72 -4.23 -16.84
CA LEU A 77 6.50 -3.44 -16.64
C LEU A 77 5.58 -3.57 -17.84
N SER A 78 4.28 -3.73 -17.63
CA SER A 78 3.27 -3.62 -18.69
C SER A 78 3.14 -2.17 -19.16
N GLU A 79 2.58 -1.96 -20.36
CA GLU A 79 2.32 -0.63 -20.89
C GLU A 79 1.55 0.25 -19.91
N SER A 80 0.46 -0.29 -19.35
CA SER A 80 -0.33 0.44 -18.36
C SER A 80 0.45 0.80 -17.10
N LYS A 81 1.34 -0.09 -16.62
CA LYS A 81 2.18 0.21 -15.43
C LYS A 81 3.23 1.28 -15.72
N VAL A 82 3.77 1.31 -16.92
CA VAL A 82 4.68 2.39 -17.35
C VAL A 82 3.93 3.72 -17.33
N ASP A 83 2.74 3.77 -17.92
CA ASP A 83 1.89 4.98 -17.89
C ASP A 83 1.54 5.39 -16.46
N TYR A 84 1.10 4.46 -15.63
CA TYR A 84 0.72 4.75 -14.25
C TYR A 84 1.90 5.27 -13.41
N LEU A 85 3.06 4.66 -13.59
CA LEU A 85 4.27 5.09 -12.88
C LEU A 85 4.69 6.51 -13.29
N LYS A 86 4.60 6.83 -14.60
CA LYS A 86 4.85 8.18 -15.11
C LYS A 86 3.79 9.19 -14.63
N ASN A 87 2.51 8.83 -14.57
CA ASN A 87 1.48 9.70 -14.05
C ASN A 87 1.69 10.02 -12.56
N VAL A 88 2.10 9.03 -11.77
CA VAL A 88 2.45 9.24 -10.36
C VAL A 88 3.68 10.15 -10.25
N ALA A 89 4.69 9.96 -11.10
CA ALA A 89 5.87 10.80 -11.12
C ALA A 89 5.55 12.26 -11.49
N ASP A 90 4.74 12.46 -12.52
CA ASP A 90 4.26 13.79 -12.95
C ASP A 90 3.48 14.50 -11.84
N ALA A 91 2.57 13.78 -11.16
CA ALA A 91 1.80 14.34 -10.06
C ALA A 91 2.71 14.77 -8.89
N HIS A 92 3.77 14.00 -8.57
CA HIS A 92 4.74 14.40 -7.55
C HIS A 92 5.50 15.67 -7.93
N GLU A 93 5.94 15.79 -9.19
CA GLU A 93 6.64 17.00 -9.67
C GLU A 93 5.71 18.22 -9.73
N THR A 94 4.52 18.06 -10.28
CA THR A 94 3.62 19.18 -10.57
C THR A 94 2.82 19.65 -9.36
N ARG A 95 2.40 18.73 -8.47
CA ARG A 95 1.61 19.05 -7.28
C ARG A 95 2.45 19.10 -5.99
N GLY A 96 3.71 18.67 -6.04
CA GLY A 96 4.61 18.68 -4.88
C GLY A 96 4.25 17.66 -3.81
N TYR A 97 3.72 16.51 -4.21
CA TYR A 97 3.29 15.47 -3.27
C TYR A 97 4.43 15.00 -2.37
N SER A 98 4.16 15.00 -1.09
CA SER A 98 5.07 14.61 -0.03
C SER A 98 4.25 14.28 1.23
N VAL A 99 4.88 13.67 2.22
CA VAL A 99 4.22 13.46 3.53
C VAL A 99 3.71 14.78 4.11
N ALA A 100 4.48 15.87 3.94
CA ALA A 100 4.11 17.19 4.42
C ALA A 100 2.90 17.79 3.67
N TYR A 101 2.76 17.52 2.37
CA TYR A 101 1.61 17.95 1.57
C TYR A 101 0.29 17.42 2.12
N PHE A 102 0.26 16.13 2.48
CA PHE A 102 -0.94 15.46 3.00
C PHE A 102 -1.16 15.64 4.50
N LYS A 103 -0.28 16.38 5.18
CA LYS A 103 -0.41 16.63 6.61
C LYS A 103 -1.66 17.46 6.90
N GLY A 104 -2.55 16.91 7.71
CA GLY A 104 -3.80 17.58 8.10
C GLY A 104 -5.01 17.28 7.22
N MET A 105 -4.83 16.57 6.11
CA MET A 105 -5.94 15.99 5.34
C MET A 105 -6.52 14.77 6.04
N THR A 106 -7.83 14.56 5.91
CA THR A 106 -8.48 13.30 6.31
C THR A 106 -8.10 12.18 5.36
N ASP A 107 -8.35 10.94 5.74
CA ASP A 107 -8.04 9.79 4.87
C ASP A 107 -8.89 9.81 3.60
N GLU A 108 -10.15 10.25 3.68
CA GLU A 108 -11.03 10.43 2.53
C GLU A 108 -10.51 11.51 1.57
N GLU A 109 -10.02 12.64 2.09
CA GLU A 109 -9.42 13.69 1.29
C GLU A 109 -8.16 13.21 0.57
N VAL A 110 -7.31 12.45 1.26
CA VAL A 110 -6.11 11.84 0.67
C VAL A 110 -6.48 10.83 -0.42
N ILE A 111 -7.46 9.96 -0.16
CA ILE A 111 -7.94 8.99 -1.16
C ILE A 111 -8.50 9.74 -2.37
N GLY A 112 -9.32 10.76 -2.16
CA GLY A 112 -9.88 11.59 -3.22
C GLY A 112 -8.79 12.21 -4.10
N GLU A 113 -7.82 12.86 -3.50
CA GLU A 113 -6.71 13.52 -4.18
C GLU A 113 -5.84 12.51 -4.98
N LEU A 114 -5.46 11.39 -4.35
CA LEU A 114 -4.61 10.40 -5.00
C LEU A 114 -5.31 9.65 -6.13
N THR A 115 -6.61 9.39 -6.02
CA THR A 115 -7.38 8.68 -7.05
C THR A 115 -7.67 9.51 -8.30
N GLU A 116 -7.41 10.82 -8.29
CA GLU A 116 -7.38 11.63 -9.52
C GLU A 116 -6.25 11.22 -10.47
N ILE A 117 -5.19 10.60 -9.94
CA ILE A 117 -4.07 10.14 -10.75
C ILE A 117 -4.48 8.86 -11.49
N ARG A 118 -4.46 8.89 -12.82
CA ARG A 118 -4.77 7.69 -13.62
C ARG A 118 -3.79 6.56 -13.28
N GLY A 119 -4.34 5.44 -12.81
CA GLY A 119 -3.59 4.26 -12.36
C GLY A 119 -3.50 4.12 -10.84
N VAL A 120 -3.94 5.12 -10.08
CA VAL A 120 -4.09 5.05 -8.64
C VAL A 120 -5.56 4.83 -8.30
N GLY A 121 -5.89 3.61 -7.86
CA GLY A 121 -7.21 3.29 -7.33
C GLY A 121 -7.24 3.35 -5.81
N THR A 122 -8.41 3.08 -5.21
CA THR A 122 -8.62 3.09 -3.76
C THR A 122 -7.62 2.20 -3.02
N TRP A 123 -7.32 1.00 -3.56
CA TRP A 123 -6.30 0.13 -2.97
C TRP A 123 -4.92 0.79 -2.90
N THR A 124 -4.46 1.41 -4.00
CA THR A 124 -3.16 2.10 -4.04
C THR A 124 -3.13 3.30 -3.09
N ALA A 125 -4.23 4.05 -3.03
CA ALA A 125 -4.36 5.18 -2.10
C ALA A 125 -4.33 4.71 -0.63
N LYS A 126 -5.01 3.62 -0.28
CA LYS A 126 -4.92 3.02 1.06
C LYS A 126 -3.53 2.50 1.40
N MET A 127 -2.80 1.94 0.41
CA MET A 127 -1.39 1.59 0.60
C MET A 127 -0.54 2.83 0.89
N ALA A 128 -0.80 3.96 0.22
CA ALA A 128 -0.12 5.21 0.52
C ALA A 128 -0.46 5.74 1.92
N LEU A 129 -1.71 5.64 2.38
CA LEU A 129 -2.09 6.00 3.75
C LEU A 129 -1.25 5.22 4.78
N ILE A 130 -1.18 3.90 4.64
CA ILE A 130 -0.47 3.04 5.59
C ILE A 130 1.05 3.23 5.49
N PHE A 131 1.61 3.06 4.29
CA PHE A 131 3.06 2.91 4.09
C PHE A 131 3.79 4.21 3.75
N CYS A 132 3.08 5.25 3.29
CA CYS A 132 3.70 6.55 3.03
C CYS A 132 3.39 7.55 4.15
N LEU A 133 2.14 7.61 4.60
CA LEU A 133 1.70 8.64 5.54
C LEU A 133 1.68 8.15 7.01
N GLY A 134 1.88 6.86 7.25
CA GLY A 134 1.89 6.30 8.60
C GLY A 134 0.53 6.36 9.29
N ARG A 135 -0.59 6.29 8.53
CA ARG A 135 -1.92 6.29 9.11
C ARG A 135 -2.20 4.99 9.83
N GLU A 136 -2.61 5.07 11.08
CA GLU A 136 -2.76 3.91 11.96
C GLU A 136 -4.09 3.18 11.80
N ASP A 137 -5.10 3.84 11.21
CA ASP A 137 -6.47 3.35 11.19
C ASP A 137 -7.04 3.15 9.77
N VAL A 138 -6.37 2.33 8.96
CA VAL A 138 -6.78 2.02 7.58
C VAL A 138 -6.99 0.52 7.42
N PHE A 139 -8.15 0.11 6.89
CA PHE A 139 -8.45 -1.27 6.54
C PHE A 139 -8.65 -1.43 5.02
N PRO A 140 -7.66 -1.99 4.29
CA PRO A 140 -7.72 -2.12 2.84
C PRO A 140 -8.42 -3.43 2.43
N VAL A 141 -9.74 -3.52 2.59
CA VAL A 141 -10.54 -4.72 2.23
C VAL A 141 -10.46 -5.06 0.73
N GLU A 142 -10.04 -4.13 -0.11
CA GLU A 142 -9.74 -4.35 -1.54
C GLU A 142 -8.53 -5.27 -1.74
N ASP A 143 -7.62 -5.35 -0.77
CA ASP A 143 -6.40 -6.14 -0.85
C ASP A 143 -6.69 -7.64 -0.77
N LEU A 144 -6.10 -8.42 -1.69
CA LEU A 144 -6.30 -9.86 -1.73
C LEU A 144 -5.64 -10.56 -0.53
N GLY A 145 -4.47 -10.07 -0.08
CA GLY A 145 -3.78 -10.59 1.10
C GLY A 145 -4.60 -10.39 2.36
N ILE A 146 -5.19 -9.19 2.53
CA ILE A 146 -6.11 -8.92 3.64
C ILE A 146 -7.29 -9.88 3.64
N ARG A 147 -7.96 -10.06 2.50
CA ARG A 147 -9.11 -10.99 2.43
C ARG A 147 -8.72 -12.43 2.75
N ARG A 148 -7.58 -12.89 2.24
CA ARG A 148 -7.07 -14.23 2.57
C ARG A 148 -6.67 -14.35 4.05
N GLY A 149 -6.08 -13.31 4.61
CA GLY A 149 -5.77 -13.24 6.04
C GLY A 149 -7.03 -13.34 6.90
N MET A 150 -8.09 -12.61 6.54
CA MET A 150 -9.39 -12.68 7.21
C MET A 150 -10.03 -14.05 7.09
N GLU A 151 -10.01 -14.65 5.90
CA GLU A 151 -10.51 -16.02 5.69
C GLU A 151 -9.73 -17.03 6.53
N THR A 152 -8.40 -16.95 6.51
CA THR A 152 -7.53 -17.90 7.21
C THR A 152 -7.62 -17.76 8.73
N ALA A 153 -7.62 -16.53 9.25
CA ALA A 153 -7.55 -16.27 10.68
C ALA A 153 -8.95 -16.33 11.34
N TYR A 154 -9.97 -15.81 10.66
CA TYR A 154 -11.32 -15.62 11.22
C TYR A 154 -12.41 -16.45 10.54
N GLY A 155 -12.11 -17.10 9.40
CA GLY A 155 -13.13 -17.81 8.59
C GLY A 155 -14.13 -16.87 7.90
N ILE A 156 -13.86 -15.56 7.84
CA ILE A 156 -14.73 -14.56 7.24
C ILE A 156 -14.38 -14.42 5.75
N THR A 157 -15.37 -14.60 4.87
CA THR A 157 -15.20 -14.56 3.41
C THR A 157 -15.92 -13.40 2.74
N ASP A 158 -17.00 -12.89 3.36
CA ASP A 158 -17.74 -11.73 2.86
C ASP A 158 -17.02 -10.42 3.22
N ARG A 159 -17.04 -9.45 2.29
CA ARG A 159 -16.33 -8.19 2.48
C ARG A 159 -16.96 -7.26 3.49
N ASP A 160 -18.27 -7.25 3.55
CA ASP A 160 -18.99 -6.38 4.49
C ASP A 160 -18.78 -6.90 5.92
N ASP A 161 -18.79 -8.23 6.10
CA ASP A 161 -18.46 -8.87 7.39
C ASP A 161 -16.99 -8.63 7.79
N MET A 162 -16.06 -8.59 6.82
CA MET A 162 -14.66 -8.24 7.09
C MET A 162 -14.51 -6.79 7.59
N VAL A 163 -15.25 -5.87 6.98
CA VAL A 163 -15.26 -4.46 7.39
C VAL A 163 -15.89 -4.32 8.77
N GLU A 164 -17.02 -5.00 9.03
CA GLU A 164 -17.67 -4.99 10.34
C GLU A 164 -16.72 -5.53 11.43
N LYS A 165 -16.04 -6.65 11.18
CA LYS A 165 -15.04 -7.18 12.11
C LYS A 165 -13.90 -6.20 12.36
N ALA A 166 -13.45 -5.48 11.33
CA ALA A 166 -12.36 -4.52 11.46
C ALA A 166 -12.72 -3.30 12.33
N GLU A 167 -13.99 -2.99 12.55
CA GLU A 167 -14.41 -1.91 13.46
C GLU A 167 -14.01 -2.18 14.92
N GLU A 168 -13.84 -3.44 15.31
CA GLU A 168 -13.37 -3.80 16.65
C GLU A 168 -11.92 -3.38 16.90
N TRP A 169 -11.14 -3.11 15.83
CA TRP A 169 -9.72 -2.75 15.91
C TRP A 169 -9.45 -1.24 15.83
N VAL A 170 -10.49 -0.42 15.71
CA VAL A 170 -10.36 1.04 15.69
C VAL A 170 -9.71 1.52 17.00
N PRO A 171 -8.72 2.42 16.96
CA PRO A 171 -8.16 3.13 15.82
C PRO A 171 -6.86 2.50 15.24
N TYR A 172 -6.69 1.18 15.32
CA TYR A 172 -5.45 0.48 14.95
C TYR A 172 -5.60 -0.50 13.78
N ARG A 173 -6.55 -0.23 12.86
CA ARG A 173 -6.84 -1.14 11.72
C ARG A 173 -5.65 -1.35 10.79
N SER A 174 -4.73 -0.41 10.67
CA SER A 174 -3.50 -0.59 9.89
C SER A 174 -2.55 -1.61 10.52
N TYR A 175 -2.47 -1.65 11.84
CA TYR A 175 -1.69 -2.67 12.55
C TYR A 175 -2.31 -4.06 12.35
N ALA A 176 -3.64 -4.19 12.50
CA ALA A 176 -4.37 -5.41 12.21
C ALA A 176 -4.10 -5.88 10.77
N SER A 177 -4.17 -4.98 9.79
CA SER A 177 -3.84 -5.26 8.39
C SER A 177 -2.43 -5.82 8.23
N ARG A 178 -1.45 -5.26 8.93
CA ARG A 178 -0.06 -5.73 8.87
C ARG A 178 0.15 -7.10 9.48
N TYR A 179 -0.62 -7.47 10.50
CA TYR A 179 -0.62 -8.83 11.05
C TYR A 179 -1.32 -9.81 10.11
N LEU A 180 -2.46 -9.43 9.50
CA LEU A 180 -3.17 -10.25 8.54
C LEU A 180 -2.34 -10.61 7.31
N TRP A 181 -1.52 -9.70 6.80
CA TRP A 181 -0.58 -10.06 5.70
C TRP A 181 0.41 -11.15 6.11
N ARG A 182 0.84 -11.20 7.38
CA ARG A 182 1.75 -12.24 7.88
C ARG A 182 1.12 -13.62 8.02
N VAL A 183 -0.21 -13.69 8.10
CA VAL A 183 -0.94 -14.97 8.10
C VAL A 183 -0.82 -15.68 6.75
N VAL A 184 -0.59 -14.95 5.66
CA VAL A 184 -0.61 -15.47 4.28
C VAL A 184 0.76 -15.42 3.58
N ASP A 185 1.77 -14.83 4.21
CA ASP A 185 3.17 -14.83 3.75
C ASP A 185 3.88 -16.13 4.18
#